data_62a2e1667c418bc1b72174d66c32be0c
#
_entry.id   62a2e1667c418bc1b72174d66c32be0c
#
_cell.length_a   1.000
_cell.length_b   1.000
_cell.length_c   1.000
_cell.angle_alpha   90.00
_cell.angle_beta   90.00
_cell.angle_gamma   90.00
#
_symmetry.space_group_name_H-M   'P 1'
#
loop_
_entity.id
_entity.type
_entity.pdbx_description
1 polymer ?
#
loop_
_entity_poly.entity_id
_entity_poly.type
_entity_poly.pdbx_seq_one_letter_code
_entity_poly.pdbx_strand_id
1 'polypeptide(L)'
;MKHPFHLLAASPDNSILYGAVSQQLQAFDLKSGKLLGSYNLALKNEKPEVEKCDEVETVEPVVKKAKVDEKNADENSPARATFAKITPQKKTKGPGAPPVKNHVRSLSLSRDGKYVIASTDEDKAVVVLNAQNLELVSRRSFPKRPSTVTTTKDDSTLIMADKFGDIFAVPTTSNEQLVFNDKDESLNTEPILGHVSMLIDVVVGELNDREYIITADRDEHIRVTRFPQSYVIERWCFGHTEFISQLLLPIWEPKTLISGGGDDFLMVWDWTTGASLQKVDIRGYISKYLNEEHKALNSEEDEEITEITVSAIKQIKEQKLIIVLVEATNALLIFKLDEGKLQYVSTYEAKYRIVTFTTTQDNRVIISYDNDVELIDIVSVSPEGIIENIEDQIK
;
A
#
# COMPACT_ATOMS: atom_id res chain seq x y z
N MET A 1 -18.92 2.82 -16.52
CA MET A 1 -17.51 3.26 -16.50
C MET A 1 -16.70 2.13 -15.89
N LYS A 2 -15.75 1.57 -16.63
CA LYS A 2 -14.81 0.59 -16.09
C LYS A 2 -13.75 1.36 -15.30
N HIS A 3 -13.38 0.91 -14.11
CA HIS A 3 -12.31 1.51 -13.34
C HIS A 3 -11.01 0.77 -13.65
N PRO A 4 -9.87 1.47 -13.88
CA PRO A 4 -8.59 0.82 -14.06
C PRO A 4 -8.14 0.12 -12.76
N PHE A 5 -7.27 -0.87 -12.90
CA PHE A 5 -6.61 -1.46 -11.75
C PHE A 5 -5.58 -0.47 -11.19
N HIS A 6 -5.75 -0.09 -9.94
CA HIS A 6 -4.85 0.86 -9.29
C HIS A 6 -3.65 0.17 -8.60
N LEU A 7 -3.71 -1.15 -8.41
CA LEU A 7 -2.61 -1.97 -7.94
C LEU A 7 -2.58 -3.28 -8.73
N LEU A 8 -1.39 -3.73 -9.08
CA LEU A 8 -1.12 -5.00 -9.75
C LEU A 8 -0.02 -5.77 -9.02
N ALA A 9 -0.16 -7.09 -8.98
CA ALA A 9 0.89 -8.01 -8.54
C ALA A 9 0.84 -9.29 -9.38
N ALA A 10 2.00 -9.83 -9.74
CA ALA A 10 2.09 -11.09 -10.48
C ALA A 10 2.65 -12.20 -9.57
N SER A 11 2.11 -13.41 -9.69
CA SER A 11 2.61 -14.57 -8.95
C SER A 11 4.06 -14.88 -9.35
N PRO A 12 4.88 -15.42 -8.41
CA PRO A 12 6.29 -15.73 -8.71
C PRO A 12 6.48 -16.78 -9.81
N ASP A 13 5.48 -17.61 -10.07
CA ASP A 13 5.48 -18.61 -11.13
C ASP A 13 4.94 -18.09 -12.48
N ASN A 14 4.61 -16.79 -12.57
CA ASN A 14 4.02 -16.14 -13.74
C ASN A 14 2.67 -16.73 -14.21
N SER A 15 1.95 -17.42 -13.34
CA SER A 15 0.66 -18.03 -13.68
C SER A 15 -0.53 -17.11 -13.44
N ILE A 16 -0.48 -16.26 -12.42
CA ILE A 16 -1.62 -15.47 -11.97
C ILE A 16 -1.24 -13.98 -11.88
N LEU A 17 -2.15 -13.13 -12.39
CA LEU A 17 -2.15 -11.68 -12.18
C LEU A 17 -3.22 -11.33 -11.17
N TYR A 18 -2.86 -10.62 -10.13
CA TYR A 18 -3.78 -10.01 -9.17
C TYR A 18 -3.92 -8.53 -9.47
N GLY A 19 -5.18 -8.06 -9.54
CA GLY A 19 -5.50 -6.67 -9.75
C GLY A 19 -6.49 -6.17 -8.71
N ALA A 20 -6.20 -5.00 -8.12
CA ALA A 20 -7.12 -4.34 -7.22
C ALA A 20 -7.86 -3.20 -7.93
N VAL A 21 -9.18 -3.19 -7.80
CA VAL A 21 -10.05 -2.13 -8.31
C VAL A 21 -11.04 -1.73 -7.23
N SER A 22 -10.95 -0.49 -6.75
CA SER A 22 -11.77 0.00 -5.64
C SER A 22 -11.66 -0.91 -4.41
N GLN A 23 -12.71 -1.65 -4.07
CA GLN A 23 -12.78 -2.58 -2.93
C GLN A 23 -12.74 -4.06 -3.35
N GLN A 24 -12.40 -4.34 -4.59
CA GLN A 24 -12.33 -5.70 -5.13
C GLN A 24 -10.90 -6.08 -5.48
N LEU A 25 -10.54 -7.30 -5.14
CA LEU A 25 -9.35 -7.97 -5.64
C LEU A 25 -9.79 -9.05 -6.61
N GLN A 26 -9.14 -9.12 -7.77
CA GLN A 26 -9.41 -10.08 -8.84
C GLN A 26 -8.13 -10.83 -9.18
N ALA A 27 -8.26 -12.12 -9.49
CA ALA A 27 -7.16 -12.96 -9.94
C ALA A 27 -7.44 -13.47 -11.35
N PHE A 28 -6.47 -13.32 -12.24
CA PHE A 28 -6.57 -13.73 -13.64
C PHE A 28 -5.45 -14.71 -13.98
N ASP A 29 -5.77 -15.73 -14.76
CA ASP A 29 -4.78 -16.59 -15.39
C ASP A 29 -4.02 -15.78 -16.45
N LEU A 30 -2.70 -15.65 -16.28
CA LEU A 30 -1.87 -14.79 -17.16
C LEU A 30 -1.74 -15.34 -18.58
N LYS A 31 -1.95 -16.63 -18.80
CA LYS A 31 -1.84 -17.25 -20.12
C LYS A 31 -3.10 -17.09 -20.95
N SER A 32 -4.27 -17.25 -20.32
CA SER A 32 -5.56 -17.22 -21.01
C SER A 32 -6.34 -15.92 -20.81
N GLY A 33 -5.92 -15.04 -19.90
CA GLY A 33 -6.65 -13.84 -19.48
C GLY A 33 -7.95 -14.15 -18.71
N LYS A 34 -8.21 -15.42 -18.36
CA LYS A 34 -9.46 -15.82 -17.72
C LYS A 34 -9.47 -15.40 -16.25
N LEU A 35 -10.59 -14.82 -15.79
CA LEU A 35 -10.85 -14.56 -14.39
C LEU A 35 -10.92 -15.90 -13.62
N LEU A 36 -10.02 -16.08 -12.65
CA LEU A 36 -9.96 -17.25 -11.76
C LEU A 36 -10.82 -17.07 -10.53
N GLY A 37 -10.89 -15.85 -10.00
CA GLY A 37 -11.66 -15.54 -8.81
C GLY A 37 -11.67 -14.07 -8.48
N SER A 38 -12.54 -13.70 -7.55
CA SER A 38 -12.58 -12.34 -7.01
C SER A 38 -12.90 -12.37 -5.51
N TYR A 39 -12.34 -11.42 -4.76
CA TYR A 39 -12.64 -11.24 -3.35
C TYR A 39 -13.09 -9.81 -3.10
N ASN A 40 -14.23 -9.63 -2.43
CA ASN A 40 -14.77 -8.32 -2.09
C ASN A 40 -14.32 -7.94 -0.68
N LEU A 41 -13.54 -6.88 -0.58
CA LEU A 41 -13.01 -6.30 0.67
C LEU A 41 -14.00 -5.33 1.34
N ALA A 42 -15.23 -5.21 0.81
CA ALA A 42 -16.26 -4.36 1.40
C ALA A 42 -16.49 -4.70 2.88
N LEU A 43 -16.85 -3.69 3.66
CA LEU A 43 -17.29 -3.86 5.03
C LEU A 43 -18.53 -4.77 5.02
N LYS A 44 -18.44 -5.94 5.61
CA LYS A 44 -19.63 -6.76 5.89
C LYS A 44 -20.42 -6.02 6.96
N ASN A 45 -21.47 -5.33 6.57
CA ASN A 45 -22.55 -4.99 7.49
C ASN A 45 -23.26 -6.30 7.83
N GLU A 46 -22.82 -6.98 8.87
CA GLU A 46 -23.56 -8.11 9.45
C GLU A 46 -24.83 -7.57 10.13
N LYS A 47 -25.87 -7.34 9.34
CA LYS A 47 -27.21 -7.56 9.79
C LYS A 47 -27.66 -8.83 9.10
N PRO A 48 -28.00 -9.91 9.83
CA PRO A 48 -28.67 -11.03 9.21
C PRO A 48 -29.96 -10.51 8.58
N GLU A 49 -30.12 -10.71 7.28
CA GLU A 49 -31.44 -10.61 6.65
C GLU A 49 -32.29 -11.71 7.28
N VAL A 50 -33.11 -11.29 8.23
CA VAL A 50 -34.26 -12.08 8.67
C VAL A 50 -35.24 -12.01 7.51
N GLU A 51 -35.39 -13.11 6.79
CA GLU A 51 -36.51 -13.32 5.87
C GLU A 51 -37.79 -13.04 6.66
N LYS A 52 -38.46 -11.94 6.33
CA LYS A 52 -39.81 -11.68 6.82
C LYS A 52 -40.79 -12.57 6.06
N CYS A 53 -41.25 -13.61 6.71
CA CYS A 53 -42.56 -14.17 6.39
C CYS A 53 -43.61 -13.13 6.80
N ASP A 54 -44.52 -12.88 5.86
CA ASP A 54 -45.66 -11.99 6.04
C ASP A 54 -46.59 -12.55 7.11
N GLU A 55 -46.88 -11.73 8.13
CA GLU A 55 -48.18 -11.74 8.82
C GLU A 55 -48.48 -10.34 9.32
N VAL A 56 -49.69 -9.91 8.92
CA VAL A 56 -50.31 -8.64 9.23
C VAL A 56 -50.99 -8.73 10.60
N GLU A 57 -50.64 -7.85 11.52
CA GLU A 57 -51.60 -7.41 12.55
C GLU A 57 -51.30 -6.02 13.07
N THR A 58 -52.35 -5.21 13.02
CA THR A 58 -52.46 -3.82 13.48
C THR A 58 -52.60 -3.75 14.98
N VAL A 59 -51.80 -2.90 15.68
CA VAL A 59 -52.18 -2.36 16.99
C VAL A 59 -51.59 -0.95 17.19
N GLU A 60 -52.46 -0.06 17.65
CA GLU A 60 -52.32 1.39 17.88
C GLU A 60 -51.30 1.80 18.99
N PRO A 61 -50.89 3.08 19.05
CA PRO A 61 -49.83 3.53 19.97
C PRO A 61 -50.38 3.95 21.33
N VAL A 62 -49.73 3.48 22.40
CA VAL A 62 -49.97 3.96 23.77
C VAL A 62 -48.92 4.96 24.19
N VAL A 63 -49.39 6.21 24.39
CA VAL A 63 -48.64 7.31 24.99
C VAL A 63 -48.55 7.09 26.50
N LYS A 64 -47.36 7.13 27.10
CA LYS A 64 -47.19 7.30 28.55
C LYS A 64 -46.34 8.53 28.87
N LYS A 65 -47.00 9.42 29.64
CA LYS A 65 -46.50 10.67 30.18
C LYS A 65 -45.45 10.45 31.29
N ALA A 66 -44.46 11.33 31.29
CA ALA A 66 -43.51 11.49 32.40
C ALA A 66 -44.19 12.16 33.63
N LYS A 67 -43.81 11.73 34.82
CA LYS A 67 -44.01 12.49 36.07
C LYS A 67 -42.65 12.89 36.62
N VAL A 68 -42.59 14.18 36.94
CA VAL A 68 -41.52 14.84 37.71
C VAL A 68 -41.86 14.72 39.16
N ASP A 69 -40.93 14.40 40.04
CA ASP A 69 -41.00 14.67 41.48
C ASP A 69 -39.64 15.24 41.97
N GLU A 70 -39.74 16.47 42.49
CA GLU A 70 -38.73 17.19 43.26
C GLU A 70 -38.70 16.72 44.73
N LYS A 71 -37.50 16.76 45.30
CA LYS A 71 -37.09 17.24 46.68
C LYS A 71 -36.00 16.37 47.25
N ASN A 72 -34.89 16.83 47.74
CA ASN A 72 -34.48 17.78 48.74
C ASN A 72 -32.95 17.91 48.80
N ALA A 73 -32.48 19.08 49.15
CA ALA A 73 -31.09 19.43 49.36
C ALA A 73 -30.57 18.86 50.74
N ASP A 74 -29.24 18.57 50.78
CA ASP A 74 -28.44 18.82 51.98
C ASP A 74 -26.95 19.03 51.59
N GLU A 75 -26.33 19.98 52.28
CA GLU A 75 -25.05 20.60 52.05
C GLU A 75 -23.88 19.83 52.68
N ASN A 76 -22.68 20.12 52.13
CA ASN A 76 -21.34 19.94 52.70
C ASN A 76 -20.55 18.64 52.39
N SER A 77 -19.76 18.72 51.34
CA SER A 77 -18.34 18.31 51.31
C SER A 77 -17.65 18.67 49.99
N PRO A 78 -16.32 18.94 49.97
CA PRO A 78 -15.66 19.65 48.88
C PRO A 78 -15.53 18.82 47.59
N ALA A 79 -15.84 19.48 46.51
CA ALA A 79 -15.90 18.96 45.13
C ALA A 79 -14.54 18.37 44.69
N ARG A 80 -14.52 17.08 44.52
CA ARG A 80 -13.55 16.37 43.69
C ARG A 80 -14.12 16.40 42.26
N ALA A 81 -13.52 17.21 41.39
CA ALA A 81 -13.92 17.30 40.01
C ALA A 81 -13.77 15.93 39.34
N THR A 82 -14.87 15.23 39.17
CA THR A 82 -14.95 14.06 38.31
C THR A 82 -15.06 14.55 36.88
N PHE A 83 -13.94 14.49 36.16
CA PHE A 83 -13.98 14.61 34.72
C PHE A 83 -14.89 13.50 34.16
N ALA A 84 -16.05 13.88 33.68
CA ALA A 84 -16.93 13.00 32.94
C ALA A 84 -16.15 12.51 31.70
N LYS A 85 -15.87 11.21 31.63
CA LYS A 85 -15.33 10.57 30.44
C LYS A 85 -16.36 10.78 29.31
N ILE A 86 -16.05 11.69 28.40
CA ILE A 86 -16.80 11.83 27.15
C ILE A 86 -16.52 10.57 26.36
N THR A 87 -17.46 9.64 26.37
CA THR A 87 -17.48 8.52 25.43
C THR A 87 -17.60 9.09 24.03
N PRO A 88 -16.68 8.79 23.09
CA PRO A 88 -16.83 9.24 21.71
C PRO A 88 -18.11 8.61 21.15
N GLN A 89 -19.14 9.41 20.97
CA GLN A 89 -20.31 8.98 20.20
C GLN A 89 -19.83 8.67 18.79
N LYS A 90 -20.01 7.42 18.32
CA LYS A 90 -19.91 7.10 16.90
C LYS A 90 -20.82 8.09 16.16
N LYS A 91 -20.22 9.03 15.42
CA LYS A 91 -20.98 9.96 14.56
C LYS A 91 -21.71 9.11 13.53
N THR A 92 -22.98 8.87 13.75
CA THR A 92 -23.86 8.31 12.71
C THR A 92 -23.89 9.33 11.57
N LYS A 93 -23.49 8.88 10.37
CA LYS A 93 -23.55 9.72 9.19
C LYS A 93 -24.98 10.16 8.97
N GLY A 94 -25.19 11.46 8.71
CA GLY A 94 -26.50 12.00 8.42
C GLY A 94 -27.11 11.38 7.14
N PRO A 95 -28.44 11.44 6.95
CA PRO A 95 -29.11 10.99 5.74
C PRO A 95 -28.51 11.72 4.53
N GLY A 96 -28.07 10.97 3.50
CA GLY A 96 -27.49 11.51 2.27
C GLY A 96 -25.96 11.55 2.23
N ALA A 97 -25.23 11.09 3.26
CA ALA A 97 -23.79 10.94 3.15
C ALA A 97 -23.46 9.84 2.11
N PRO A 98 -22.47 10.08 1.21
CA PRO A 98 -22.10 9.09 0.21
C PRO A 98 -21.63 7.80 0.88
N PRO A 99 -21.85 6.63 0.23
CA PRO A 99 -21.39 5.36 0.77
C PRO A 99 -19.88 5.37 0.92
N VAL A 100 -19.39 4.93 2.07
CA VAL A 100 -17.96 4.77 2.32
C VAL A 100 -17.50 3.49 1.63
N LYS A 101 -16.55 3.62 0.73
CA LYS A 101 -15.91 2.50 0.06
C LYS A 101 -14.61 2.15 0.78
N ASN A 102 -14.39 0.87 0.99
CA ASN A 102 -13.19 0.34 1.63
C ASN A 102 -12.13 0.03 0.56
N HIS A 103 -11.37 1.04 0.13
CA HIS A 103 -10.39 0.88 -0.93
C HIS A 103 -9.19 0.04 -0.49
N VAL A 104 -8.66 -0.75 -1.43
CA VAL A 104 -7.36 -1.42 -1.29
C VAL A 104 -6.25 -0.37 -1.37
N ARG A 105 -5.34 -0.36 -0.40
CA ARG A 105 -4.23 0.62 -0.32
C ARG A 105 -2.89 0.04 -0.70
N SER A 106 -2.64 -1.20 -0.33
CA SER A 106 -1.44 -1.92 -0.74
C SER A 106 -1.80 -3.34 -1.16
N LEU A 107 -1.03 -3.87 -2.06
CA LEU A 107 -1.15 -5.23 -2.57
C LEU A 107 0.25 -5.82 -2.70
N SER A 108 0.50 -6.90 -2.00
CA SER A 108 1.76 -7.64 -2.05
C SER A 108 1.52 -9.14 -2.03
N LEU A 109 2.55 -9.89 -2.35
CA LEU A 109 2.56 -11.35 -2.25
C LEU A 109 3.56 -11.76 -1.17
N SER A 110 3.28 -12.88 -0.48
CA SER A 110 4.30 -13.57 0.30
C SER A 110 5.45 -14.00 -0.62
N ARG A 111 6.65 -14.13 -0.09
CA ARG A 111 7.84 -14.47 -0.88
C ARG A 111 7.74 -15.85 -1.52
N ASP A 112 7.08 -16.78 -0.83
CA ASP A 112 6.80 -18.12 -1.32
C ASP A 112 5.61 -18.19 -2.30
N GLY A 113 4.91 -17.06 -2.52
CA GLY A 113 3.77 -16.95 -3.44
C GLY A 113 2.49 -17.63 -2.97
N LYS A 114 2.40 -18.09 -1.72
CA LYS A 114 1.21 -18.76 -1.20
C LYS A 114 0.07 -17.81 -0.82
N TYR A 115 0.41 -16.58 -0.46
CA TYR A 115 -0.54 -15.60 0.05
C TYR A 115 -0.52 -14.31 -0.76
N VAL A 116 -1.72 -13.77 -0.97
CA VAL A 116 -1.94 -12.39 -1.40
C VAL A 116 -2.31 -11.58 -0.18
N ILE A 117 -1.63 -10.46 0.03
CA ILE A 117 -1.76 -9.60 1.18
C ILE A 117 -2.25 -8.24 0.71
N ALA A 118 -3.38 -7.80 1.24
CA ALA A 118 -3.97 -6.51 0.89
C ALA A 118 -4.26 -5.70 2.15
N SER A 119 -3.98 -4.41 2.12
CA SER A 119 -4.43 -3.48 3.17
C SER A 119 -5.62 -2.65 2.70
N THR A 120 -6.46 -2.26 3.64
CA THR A 120 -7.69 -1.50 3.37
C THR A 120 -7.76 -0.24 4.23
N ASP A 121 -8.51 0.78 3.76
CA ASP A 121 -8.50 2.09 4.40
C ASP A 121 -9.57 2.30 5.47
N GLU A 122 -10.83 1.98 5.21
CA GLU A 122 -11.92 2.36 6.11
C GLU A 122 -12.04 1.48 7.35
N ASP A 123 -11.89 0.18 7.19
CA ASP A 123 -11.85 -0.78 8.30
C ASP A 123 -10.44 -0.98 8.87
N LYS A 124 -9.45 -0.32 8.25
CA LYS A 124 -8.05 -0.32 8.68
C LYS A 124 -7.50 -1.73 8.83
N ALA A 125 -7.84 -2.60 7.91
CA ALA A 125 -7.50 -4.01 8.01
C ALA A 125 -6.35 -4.39 7.07
N VAL A 126 -5.63 -5.43 7.48
CA VAL A 126 -4.79 -6.26 6.61
C VAL A 126 -5.49 -7.58 6.40
N VAL A 127 -5.65 -7.96 5.14
CA VAL A 127 -6.34 -9.17 4.69
C VAL A 127 -5.32 -10.07 4.00
N VAL A 128 -5.25 -11.32 4.44
CA VAL A 128 -4.41 -12.36 3.86
C VAL A 128 -5.33 -13.38 3.19
N LEU A 129 -5.12 -13.60 1.92
CA LEU A 129 -5.87 -14.52 1.10
C LEU A 129 -4.94 -15.61 0.56
N ASN A 130 -5.47 -16.80 0.35
CA ASN A 130 -4.78 -17.83 -0.41
C ASN A 130 -4.57 -17.36 -1.85
N ALA A 131 -3.35 -17.46 -2.38
CA ALA A 131 -3.02 -16.94 -3.69
C ALA A 131 -3.73 -17.66 -4.85
N GLN A 132 -4.04 -18.95 -4.70
CA GLN A 132 -4.63 -19.74 -5.79
C GLN A 132 -6.14 -19.54 -5.96
N ASN A 133 -6.87 -19.37 -4.85
CA ASN A 133 -8.34 -19.35 -4.88
C ASN A 133 -8.97 -18.11 -4.22
N LEU A 134 -8.14 -17.18 -3.70
CA LEU A 134 -8.56 -15.99 -2.97
C LEU A 134 -9.44 -16.28 -1.74
N GLU A 135 -9.36 -17.48 -1.15
CA GLU A 135 -10.02 -17.76 0.11
C GLU A 135 -9.36 -16.99 1.25
N LEU A 136 -10.19 -16.50 2.16
CA LEU A 136 -9.74 -15.74 3.32
C LEU A 136 -8.95 -16.64 4.29
N VAL A 137 -7.69 -16.29 4.54
CA VAL A 137 -6.84 -16.95 5.53
C VAL A 137 -6.87 -16.19 6.84
N SER A 138 -6.66 -14.87 6.80
CA SER A 138 -6.78 -14.03 7.98
C SER A 138 -7.21 -12.61 7.63
N ARG A 139 -7.91 -11.94 8.57
CA ARG A 139 -8.26 -10.52 8.49
C ARG A 139 -8.08 -9.89 9.85
N ARG A 140 -7.30 -8.81 9.90
CA ARG A 140 -7.00 -8.11 11.15
C ARG A 140 -7.14 -6.62 10.96
N SER A 141 -7.89 -5.98 11.86
CA SER A 141 -8.00 -4.53 11.90
C SER A 141 -6.93 -3.94 12.82
N PHE A 142 -6.45 -2.76 12.49
CA PHE A 142 -5.43 -2.04 13.23
C PHE A 142 -5.98 -0.71 13.77
N PRO A 143 -5.34 -0.09 14.78
CA PRO A 143 -5.83 1.17 15.35
C PRO A 143 -5.88 2.30 14.33
N LYS A 144 -4.91 2.30 13.41
CA LYS A 144 -4.73 3.31 12.36
C LYS A 144 -4.73 2.65 10.99
N ARG A 145 -4.91 3.47 9.95
CA ARG A 145 -4.94 3.01 8.57
C ARG A 145 -3.56 2.49 8.15
N PRO A 146 -3.46 1.23 7.70
CA PRO A 146 -2.24 0.71 7.09
C PRO A 146 -1.87 1.52 5.84
N SER A 147 -0.60 1.84 5.68
CA SER A 147 -0.04 2.44 4.46
C SER A 147 0.55 1.36 3.55
N THR A 148 1.37 0.49 4.11
CA THR A 148 2.01 -0.59 3.36
C THR A 148 2.22 -1.82 4.24
N VAL A 149 2.40 -2.98 3.60
CA VAL A 149 2.60 -4.28 4.28
C VAL A 149 3.64 -5.09 3.52
N THR A 150 4.54 -5.71 4.26
CA THR A 150 5.50 -6.70 3.74
C THR A 150 5.58 -7.91 4.67
N THR A 151 6.37 -8.94 4.31
CA THR A 151 6.61 -10.11 5.15
C THR A 151 8.09 -10.25 5.50
N THR A 152 8.36 -10.99 6.58
CA THR A 152 9.69 -11.53 6.87
C THR A 152 10.13 -12.51 5.77
N LYS A 153 11.39 -12.90 5.76
CA LYS A 153 11.95 -13.80 4.74
C LYS A 153 11.24 -15.16 4.69
N ASP A 154 10.88 -15.67 5.84
CA ASP A 154 10.19 -16.96 5.99
C ASP A 154 8.65 -16.86 5.87
N ASP A 155 8.14 -15.68 5.53
CA ASP A 155 6.71 -15.36 5.45
C ASP A 155 5.91 -15.62 6.74
N SER A 156 6.57 -15.86 7.87
CA SER A 156 5.91 -16.16 9.14
C SER A 156 5.27 -14.93 9.79
N THR A 157 5.82 -13.75 9.52
CA THR A 157 5.43 -12.50 10.16
C THR A 157 5.12 -11.40 9.14
N LEU A 158 3.97 -10.76 9.28
CA LEU A 158 3.61 -9.53 8.59
C LEU A 158 4.23 -8.33 9.29
N ILE A 159 4.88 -7.48 8.54
CA ILE A 159 5.37 -6.17 8.97
C ILE A 159 4.47 -5.12 8.30
N MET A 160 3.70 -4.41 9.11
CA MET A 160 2.72 -3.43 8.65
C MET A 160 3.10 -2.04 9.15
N ALA A 161 3.18 -1.08 8.24
CA ALA A 161 3.37 0.34 8.52
C ALA A 161 2.03 1.08 8.47
N ASP A 162 1.84 2.04 9.36
CA ASP A 162 0.64 2.86 9.36
C ASP A 162 0.90 4.34 9.06
N LYS A 163 -0.19 5.08 8.82
CA LYS A 163 -0.13 6.51 8.51
C LYS A 163 0.25 7.43 9.68
N PHE A 164 0.45 6.89 10.89
CA PHE A 164 0.89 7.64 12.07
C PHE A 164 2.36 7.40 12.42
N GLY A 165 3.03 6.54 11.65
CA GLY A 165 4.44 6.25 11.83
C GLY A 165 4.71 4.98 12.60
N ASP A 166 3.69 4.21 12.98
CA ASP A 166 3.84 3.00 13.75
C ASP A 166 4.06 1.77 12.86
N ILE A 167 4.94 0.88 13.28
CA ILE A 167 5.15 -0.44 12.67
C ILE A 167 4.67 -1.53 13.62
N PHE A 168 3.88 -2.44 13.07
CA PHE A 168 3.40 -3.63 13.76
C PHE A 168 3.97 -4.89 13.14
N ALA A 169 4.31 -5.86 13.99
CA ALA A 169 4.72 -7.20 13.57
C ALA A 169 3.71 -8.21 14.12
N VAL A 170 3.06 -8.94 13.22
CA VAL A 170 2.03 -9.92 13.59
C VAL A 170 2.20 -11.20 12.77
N PRO A 171 1.83 -12.39 13.28
CA PRO A 171 1.91 -13.62 12.50
C PRO A 171 1.13 -13.50 11.20
N THR A 172 1.66 -13.96 10.08
CA THR A 172 1.00 -13.88 8.76
C THR A 172 -0.33 -14.60 8.75
N THR A 173 -0.35 -15.80 9.33
CA THR A 173 -1.55 -16.60 9.47
C THR A 173 -1.90 -16.73 10.95
N SER A 174 -3.13 -16.43 11.33
CA SER A 174 -3.63 -16.65 12.68
C SER A 174 -5.12 -16.87 12.61
N ASN A 175 -5.60 -17.84 13.38
CA ASN A 175 -7.03 -18.06 13.60
C ASN A 175 -7.60 -17.10 14.66
N GLU A 176 -6.75 -16.36 15.36
CA GLU A 176 -7.18 -15.38 16.34
C GLU A 176 -7.52 -14.07 15.62
N GLN A 177 -8.78 -13.67 15.71
CA GLN A 177 -9.18 -12.32 15.35
C GLN A 177 -8.60 -11.37 16.40
N LEU A 178 -7.54 -10.66 16.05
CA LEU A 178 -7.09 -9.54 16.87
C LEU A 178 -8.15 -8.43 16.75
N VAL A 179 -9.09 -8.45 17.66
CA VAL A 179 -10.06 -7.37 17.80
C VAL A 179 -9.39 -6.30 18.65
N PHE A 180 -9.00 -5.19 18.03
CA PHE A 180 -8.61 -4.00 18.80
C PHE A 180 -9.85 -3.49 19.52
N ASN A 181 -9.87 -3.71 20.81
CA ASN A 181 -10.97 -3.24 21.67
C ASN A 181 -10.46 -2.02 22.45
N ASP A 182 -11.05 -0.84 22.20
CA ASP A 182 -10.74 0.38 22.93
C ASP A 182 -10.96 0.24 24.47
N LYS A 183 -11.55 -0.87 24.91
CA LYS A 183 -11.88 -1.14 26.31
C LYS A 183 -10.96 -2.15 26.99
N ASP A 184 -10.18 -2.90 26.22
CA ASP A 184 -9.29 -3.93 26.76
C ASP A 184 -7.89 -3.79 26.13
N GLU A 185 -7.06 -3.00 26.78
CA GLU A 185 -5.68 -2.71 26.35
C GLU A 185 -4.79 -3.98 26.37
N SER A 186 -5.17 -5.02 27.07
CA SER A 186 -4.40 -6.27 27.17
C SER A 186 -4.42 -7.11 25.89
N LEU A 187 -5.34 -6.84 24.97
CA LEU A 187 -5.47 -7.50 23.67
C LEU A 187 -4.83 -6.72 22.52
N ASN A 188 -4.32 -5.52 22.76
CA ASN A 188 -3.77 -4.67 21.75
C ASN A 188 -2.34 -5.09 21.41
N THR A 189 -2.07 -5.36 20.14
CA THR A 189 -0.71 -5.48 19.63
C THR A 189 -0.04 -4.11 19.72
N GLU A 190 1.04 -3.99 20.47
CA GLU A 190 1.81 -2.76 20.53
C GLU A 190 2.68 -2.60 19.27
N PRO A 191 2.92 -1.36 18.82
CA PRO A 191 3.87 -1.11 17.76
C PRO A 191 5.29 -1.52 18.20
N ILE A 192 6.03 -2.15 17.30
CA ILE A 192 7.40 -2.58 17.56
C ILE A 192 8.43 -1.46 17.39
N LEU A 193 8.08 -0.44 16.63
CA LEU A 193 8.84 0.79 16.45
C LEU A 193 7.92 1.91 15.95
N GLY A 194 8.34 3.16 16.09
CA GLY A 194 7.60 4.34 15.65
C GLY A 194 8.51 5.38 14.98
N HIS A 195 7.95 6.11 14.03
CA HIS A 195 8.46 7.35 13.46
C HIS A 195 7.62 8.53 13.93
N VAL A 196 8.17 9.73 13.85
CA VAL A 196 7.41 10.97 14.12
C VAL A 196 6.50 11.29 12.94
N SER A 197 6.90 10.91 11.73
CA SER A 197 6.18 11.17 10.49
C SER A 197 5.47 9.92 9.94
N MET A 198 4.55 10.16 9.01
CA MET A 198 3.80 9.11 8.31
C MET A 198 4.73 8.19 7.53
N LEU A 199 4.62 6.89 7.77
CA LEU A 199 5.31 5.88 6.99
C LEU A 199 4.60 5.66 5.65
N ILE A 200 5.39 5.63 4.58
CA ILE A 200 4.89 5.45 3.22
C ILE A 200 5.26 4.07 2.68
N ASP A 201 6.50 3.63 2.90
CA ASP A 201 6.94 2.31 2.43
C ASP A 201 7.79 1.57 3.45
N VAL A 202 7.78 0.23 3.37
CA VAL A 202 8.57 -0.67 4.21
C VAL A 202 9.03 -1.88 3.43
N VAL A 203 10.31 -2.22 3.57
CA VAL A 203 10.90 -3.44 3.02
C VAL A 203 11.70 -4.16 4.09
N VAL A 204 11.85 -5.49 3.94
CA VAL A 204 12.69 -6.31 4.83
C VAL A 204 13.94 -6.74 4.10
N GLY A 205 15.09 -6.26 4.58
CA GLY A 205 16.42 -6.64 4.13
C GLY A 205 17.04 -7.73 5.00
N GLU A 206 18.02 -8.46 4.46
CA GLU A 206 18.76 -9.48 5.17
C GLU A 206 20.27 -9.27 5.03
N LEU A 207 20.99 -9.41 6.14
CA LEU A 207 22.44 -9.37 6.16
C LEU A 207 22.96 -10.33 7.26
N ASN A 208 23.83 -11.27 6.87
CA ASN A 208 24.46 -12.24 7.80
C ASN A 208 23.40 -12.98 8.66
N ASP A 209 22.40 -13.56 8.02
CA ASP A 209 21.28 -14.30 8.63
C ASP A 209 20.47 -13.49 9.65
N ARG A 210 20.51 -12.18 9.55
CA ARG A 210 19.71 -11.26 10.37
C ARG A 210 18.83 -10.40 9.48
N GLU A 211 17.59 -10.24 9.89
CA GLU A 211 16.63 -9.38 9.21
C GLU A 211 16.68 -7.94 9.73
N TYR A 212 16.34 -7.02 8.85
CA TYR A 212 16.25 -5.58 9.11
C TYR A 212 14.98 -5.04 8.48
N ILE A 213 14.25 -4.22 9.24
CA ILE A 213 13.12 -3.44 8.73
C ILE A 213 13.70 -2.12 8.22
N ILE A 214 13.48 -1.83 6.95
CA ILE A 214 13.89 -0.59 6.30
C ILE A 214 12.62 0.17 5.98
N THR A 215 12.49 1.37 6.53
CA THR A 215 11.28 2.20 6.46
C THR A 215 11.57 3.51 5.77
N ALA A 216 10.60 4.01 5.01
CA ALA A 216 10.61 5.35 4.42
C ALA A 216 9.42 6.16 4.93
N ASP A 217 9.67 7.42 5.30
CA ASP A 217 8.64 8.32 5.80
C ASP A 217 8.43 9.55 4.90
N ARG A 218 7.42 10.33 5.24
CA ARG A 218 7.07 11.56 4.52
C ARG A 218 8.08 12.69 4.75
N ASP A 219 8.87 12.62 5.82
CA ASP A 219 9.84 13.66 6.19
C ASP A 219 11.27 13.26 5.77
N GLU A 220 11.41 12.63 4.56
CA GLU A 220 12.70 12.41 3.86
C GLU A 220 13.61 11.36 4.49
N HIS A 221 13.14 10.61 5.51
CA HIS A 221 13.99 9.69 6.25
C HIS A 221 13.85 8.25 5.78
N ILE A 222 14.99 7.59 5.58
CA ILE A 222 15.06 6.13 5.51
C ILE A 222 15.79 5.64 6.75
N ARG A 223 15.13 4.74 7.49
CA ARG A 223 15.68 4.15 8.72
C ARG A 223 15.82 2.65 8.59
N VAL A 224 16.99 2.14 8.96
CA VAL A 224 17.28 0.71 9.03
C VAL A 224 17.25 0.28 10.49
N THR A 225 16.37 -0.63 10.84
CA THR A 225 16.14 -1.10 12.20
C THR A 225 16.32 -2.60 12.26
N ARG A 226 16.96 -3.12 13.32
CA ARG A 226 17.10 -4.56 13.52
C ARG A 226 15.75 -5.23 13.73
N PHE A 227 15.63 -6.46 13.26
CA PHE A 227 14.48 -7.29 13.56
C PHE A 227 14.95 -8.68 14.06
N PRO A 228 14.36 -9.23 15.13
CA PRO A 228 13.23 -8.70 15.92
C PRO A 228 13.60 -7.63 16.98
N GLN A 229 14.88 -7.26 17.18
CA GLN A 229 15.29 -6.26 18.18
C GLN A 229 15.01 -4.82 17.67
N SER A 230 13.75 -4.48 17.47
CA SER A 230 13.28 -3.25 16.83
C SER A 230 13.60 -1.95 17.58
N TYR A 231 14.02 -2.03 18.85
CA TYR A 231 14.53 -0.91 19.62
C TYR A 231 15.95 -0.47 19.20
N VAL A 232 16.63 -1.21 18.32
CA VAL A 232 17.95 -0.88 17.80
C VAL A 232 17.82 -0.29 16.40
N ILE A 233 18.01 1.03 16.30
CA ILE A 233 18.22 1.72 15.05
C ILE A 233 19.66 1.45 14.60
N GLU A 234 19.83 0.77 13.49
CA GLU A 234 21.15 0.40 12.99
C GLU A 234 21.77 1.52 12.16
N ARG A 235 20.97 2.11 11.25
CA ARG A 235 21.42 3.12 10.28
C ARG A 235 20.30 4.08 9.92
N TRP A 236 20.73 5.23 9.41
CA TRP A 236 19.92 6.16 8.67
C TRP A 236 20.54 6.36 7.28
N CYS A 237 19.71 6.53 6.25
CA CYS A 237 20.14 6.95 4.93
C CYS A 237 19.55 8.34 4.68
N PHE A 238 20.40 9.36 4.73
CA PHE A 238 20.03 10.77 4.56
C PHE A 238 20.49 11.29 3.21
N GLY A 239 19.62 12.03 2.50
CA GLY A 239 19.98 12.64 1.21
C GLY A 239 18.79 12.97 0.31
N HIS A 240 17.60 12.47 0.61
CA HIS A 240 16.35 12.97 0.03
C HIS A 240 16.05 14.38 0.56
N THR A 241 15.34 15.18 -0.21
CA THR A 241 14.91 16.55 0.12
C THR A 241 13.39 16.70 0.05
N GLU A 242 12.71 15.65 -0.40
CA GLU A 242 11.27 15.49 -0.48
C GLU A 242 10.87 14.12 0.06
N PHE A 243 9.56 13.90 0.24
CA PHE A 243 9.03 12.63 0.75
C PHE A 243 9.45 11.43 -0.09
N ILE A 244 9.58 10.27 0.56
CA ILE A 244 9.98 9.03 -0.10
C ILE A 244 8.73 8.14 -0.24
N SER A 245 8.40 7.78 -1.48
CA SER A 245 7.22 6.98 -1.80
C SER A 245 7.52 5.51 -2.03
N GLN A 246 8.74 5.16 -2.46
CA GLN A 246 9.09 3.82 -2.88
C GLN A 246 10.48 3.41 -2.41
N LEU A 247 10.58 2.19 -1.92
CA LEU A 247 11.81 1.49 -1.59
C LEU A 247 11.90 0.20 -2.41
N LEU A 248 13.08 -0.13 -2.92
CA LEU A 248 13.34 -1.40 -3.59
C LEU A 248 14.69 -1.97 -3.15
N LEU A 249 14.69 -3.23 -2.73
CA LEU A 249 15.88 -4.05 -2.53
C LEU A 249 16.05 -4.96 -3.75
N PRO A 250 17.01 -4.71 -4.65
CA PRO A 250 17.24 -5.56 -5.81
C PRO A 250 17.73 -6.96 -5.40
N ILE A 251 17.07 -8.00 -5.90
CA ILE A 251 17.34 -9.39 -5.48
C ILE A 251 18.80 -9.80 -5.78
N TRP A 252 19.40 -9.29 -6.87
CA TRP A 252 20.77 -9.61 -7.26
C TRP A 252 21.83 -8.78 -6.55
N GLU A 253 21.44 -7.70 -5.87
CA GLU A 253 22.30 -6.83 -5.08
C GLU A 253 21.71 -6.57 -3.70
N PRO A 254 21.71 -7.57 -2.79
CA PRO A 254 20.95 -7.50 -1.54
C PRO A 254 21.42 -6.42 -0.55
N LYS A 255 22.61 -5.83 -0.74
CA LYS A 255 23.11 -4.69 0.05
C LYS A 255 22.73 -3.35 -0.54
N THR A 256 22.23 -3.34 -1.76
CA THR A 256 21.80 -2.11 -2.45
C THR A 256 20.35 -1.83 -2.15
N LEU A 257 20.02 -0.58 -1.83
CA LEU A 257 18.66 -0.05 -1.72
C LEU A 257 18.49 1.06 -2.74
N ILE A 258 17.37 1.05 -3.45
CA ILE A 258 16.96 2.13 -4.34
C ILE A 258 15.74 2.80 -3.73
N SER A 259 15.72 4.12 -3.71
CA SER A 259 14.60 4.92 -3.22
C SER A 259 14.25 6.05 -4.18
N GLY A 260 12.97 6.43 -4.18
CA GLY A 260 12.45 7.56 -4.95
C GLY A 260 11.17 8.09 -4.31
N GLY A 261 10.82 9.32 -4.65
CA GLY A 261 9.67 10.00 -4.07
C GLY A 261 9.34 11.30 -4.80
N GLY A 262 9.16 12.38 -4.06
CA GLY A 262 8.90 13.73 -4.58
C GLY A 262 10.12 14.44 -5.14
N ASP A 263 11.29 13.85 -4.98
CA ASP A 263 12.54 14.40 -5.54
C ASP A 263 12.62 14.21 -7.06
N ASP A 264 13.39 15.07 -7.73
CA ASP A 264 13.72 14.94 -9.15
C ASP A 264 14.75 13.84 -9.44
N PHE A 265 15.07 13.02 -8.46
CA PHE A 265 16.12 12.02 -8.55
C PHE A 265 15.78 10.73 -7.79
N LEU A 266 16.45 9.67 -8.18
CA LEU A 266 16.55 8.43 -7.41
C LEU A 266 17.82 8.43 -6.58
N MET A 267 17.77 7.79 -5.42
CA MET A 267 18.95 7.52 -4.61
C MET A 267 19.26 6.03 -4.59
N VAL A 268 20.57 5.73 -4.67
CA VAL A 268 21.10 4.37 -4.50
C VAL A 268 21.97 4.36 -3.25
N TRP A 269 21.73 3.39 -2.37
CA TRP A 269 22.38 3.29 -1.07
C TRP A 269 23.03 1.93 -0.89
N ASP A 270 24.15 1.91 -0.16
CA ASP A 270 24.50 0.74 0.64
C ASP A 270 23.77 0.86 1.99
N TRP A 271 22.60 0.21 2.10
CA TRP A 271 21.78 0.29 3.30
C TRP A 271 22.43 -0.34 4.54
N THR A 272 23.45 -1.19 4.33
CA THR A 272 24.17 -1.86 5.43
C THR A 272 25.13 -0.91 6.16
N THR A 273 25.56 0.14 5.47
CA THR A 273 26.43 1.19 6.02
C THR A 273 25.70 2.53 6.16
N GLY A 274 24.58 2.71 5.46
CA GLY A 274 23.87 3.98 5.34
C GLY A 274 24.48 4.95 4.31
N ALA A 275 25.48 4.51 3.56
CA ALA A 275 26.18 5.36 2.61
C ALA A 275 25.37 5.54 1.32
N SER A 276 25.30 6.78 0.83
CA SER A 276 24.81 7.08 -0.51
C SER A 276 25.88 6.66 -1.54
N LEU A 277 25.48 5.77 -2.46
CA LEU A 277 26.33 5.31 -3.56
C LEU A 277 26.18 6.20 -4.79
N GLN A 278 24.94 6.62 -5.09
CA GLN A 278 24.64 7.42 -6.26
C GLN A 278 23.35 8.23 -6.08
N LYS A 279 23.34 9.43 -6.63
CA LYS A 279 22.17 10.25 -6.91
C LYS A 279 21.96 10.31 -8.41
N VAL A 280 20.77 9.90 -8.90
CA VAL A 280 20.46 9.81 -10.34
C VAL A 280 19.33 10.78 -10.66
N ASP A 281 19.64 11.85 -11.36
CA ASP A 281 18.65 12.80 -11.87
C ASP A 281 17.74 12.12 -12.89
N ILE A 282 16.41 12.22 -12.72
CA ILE A 282 15.41 11.66 -13.63
C ILE A 282 14.60 12.72 -14.37
N ARG A 283 14.69 14.00 -13.96
CA ARG A 283 13.93 15.09 -14.59
C ARG A 283 14.22 15.21 -16.08
N GLY A 284 15.48 15.11 -16.49
CA GLY A 284 15.86 15.18 -17.89
C GLY A 284 15.21 14.12 -18.77
N TYR A 285 14.93 12.93 -18.23
CA TYR A 285 14.34 11.81 -18.96
C TYR A 285 12.82 11.88 -19.00
N ILE A 286 12.17 12.47 -17.98
CA ILE A 286 10.71 12.47 -17.85
C ILE A 286 10.05 13.76 -18.34
N SER A 287 10.82 14.86 -18.51
CA SER A 287 10.31 16.22 -18.74
C SER A 287 9.33 16.32 -19.92
N LYS A 288 9.55 15.59 -21.03
CA LYS A 288 8.65 15.61 -22.20
C LYS A 288 7.29 14.94 -21.98
N TYR A 289 7.14 14.17 -20.88
CA TYR A 289 5.91 13.44 -20.54
C TYR A 289 5.10 14.14 -19.44
N LEU A 290 5.61 15.25 -18.89
CA LEU A 290 4.92 16.05 -17.90
C LEU A 290 3.74 16.79 -18.56
N ASN A 291 2.68 16.99 -17.79
CA ASN A 291 1.44 17.62 -18.23
C ASN A 291 0.93 18.61 -17.16
N GLU A 292 -0.28 19.17 -17.35
CA GLU A 292 -0.88 20.14 -16.44
C GLU A 292 -1.02 19.65 -14.98
N GLU A 293 -1.13 18.34 -14.76
CA GLU A 293 -1.27 17.76 -13.41
C GLU A 293 0.02 17.84 -12.60
N HIS A 294 1.16 18.09 -13.26
CA HIS A 294 2.47 18.26 -12.61
C HIS A 294 2.75 19.69 -12.22
N LYS A 295 1.89 20.65 -12.58
CA LYS A 295 2.10 22.06 -12.21
C LYS A 295 1.89 22.23 -10.71
N ALA A 296 2.85 22.88 -10.04
CA ALA A 296 2.74 23.22 -8.64
C ALA A 296 1.56 24.18 -8.40
N LEU A 297 0.75 23.90 -7.38
CA LEU A 297 -0.46 24.67 -7.06
C LEU A 297 -0.18 26.15 -6.68
N ASN A 298 1.03 26.48 -6.28
CA ASN A 298 1.43 27.79 -5.78
C ASN A 298 2.47 28.49 -6.67
N SER A 299 2.64 28.07 -7.93
CA SER A 299 3.51 28.78 -8.85
C SER A 299 2.93 30.17 -9.14
N GLU A 300 3.67 31.23 -8.86
CA GLU A 300 3.33 32.58 -9.34
C GLU A 300 3.28 32.57 -10.86
N GLU A 301 2.45 33.43 -11.47
CA GLU A 301 2.11 33.39 -12.91
C GLU A 301 3.33 33.40 -13.86
N ASP A 302 4.52 33.74 -13.37
CA ASP A 302 5.74 33.91 -14.18
C ASP A 302 6.71 32.69 -14.12
N GLU A 303 6.51 31.69 -13.21
CA GLU A 303 7.34 30.49 -13.15
C GLU A 303 6.48 29.23 -13.10
N GLU A 304 6.38 28.52 -14.22
CA GLU A 304 5.75 27.18 -14.25
C GLU A 304 6.67 26.14 -13.58
N ILE A 305 6.56 26.00 -12.27
CA ILE A 305 7.24 24.94 -11.53
C ILE A 305 6.47 23.65 -11.72
N THR A 306 7.13 22.62 -12.21
CA THR A 306 6.56 21.27 -12.30
C THR A 306 7.17 20.39 -11.23
N GLU A 307 6.32 19.65 -10.50
CA GLU A 307 6.69 18.66 -9.49
C GLU A 307 6.55 17.26 -10.08
N ILE A 308 7.42 16.35 -9.70
CA ILE A 308 7.36 14.95 -10.11
C ILE A 308 7.30 14.05 -8.87
N THR A 309 6.64 12.92 -9.01
CA THR A 309 6.57 11.92 -7.94
C THR A 309 6.82 10.54 -8.53
N VAL A 310 7.81 9.83 -8.01
CA VAL A 310 8.02 8.43 -8.33
C VAL A 310 6.92 7.62 -7.64
N SER A 311 6.03 7.01 -8.42
CA SER A 311 4.89 6.24 -7.90
C SER A 311 5.16 4.73 -7.81
N ALA A 312 6.10 4.20 -8.61
CA ALA A 312 6.49 2.79 -8.52
C ALA A 312 7.93 2.56 -9.00
N ILE A 313 8.62 1.67 -8.28
CA ILE A 313 9.93 1.13 -8.67
C ILE A 313 9.82 -0.39 -8.67
N LYS A 314 10.09 -1.05 -9.79
CA LYS A 314 10.05 -2.50 -9.95
C LYS A 314 11.32 -3.01 -10.61
N GLN A 315 11.60 -4.31 -10.43
CA GLN A 315 12.80 -4.94 -10.95
C GLN A 315 12.48 -6.04 -11.94
N ILE A 316 13.38 -6.25 -12.91
CA ILE A 316 13.46 -7.44 -13.74
C ILE A 316 14.78 -8.12 -13.44
N LYS A 317 14.70 -9.23 -12.74
CA LYS A 317 15.86 -9.91 -12.13
C LYS A 317 16.88 -10.39 -13.16
N GLU A 318 16.44 -11.14 -14.15
CA GLU A 318 17.33 -11.82 -15.11
C GLU A 318 18.17 -10.83 -15.94
N GLN A 319 17.62 -9.65 -16.20
CA GLN A 319 18.25 -8.61 -17.00
C GLN A 319 18.92 -7.52 -16.15
N LYS A 320 18.77 -7.61 -14.81
CA LYS A 320 19.23 -6.60 -13.83
C LYS A 320 18.72 -5.20 -14.12
N LEU A 321 17.45 -5.11 -14.55
CA LEU A 321 16.82 -3.84 -14.88
C LEU A 321 15.92 -3.35 -13.74
N ILE A 322 15.88 -2.04 -13.60
CA ILE A 322 14.99 -1.29 -12.70
C ILE A 322 14.07 -0.44 -13.58
N ILE A 323 12.78 -0.58 -13.37
CA ILE A 323 11.74 0.18 -14.07
C ILE A 323 11.10 1.15 -13.10
N VAL A 324 10.98 2.40 -13.49
CA VAL A 324 10.47 3.49 -12.67
C VAL A 324 9.29 4.15 -13.37
N LEU A 325 8.21 4.34 -12.63
CA LEU A 325 7.03 5.11 -13.05
C LEU A 325 6.99 6.42 -12.29
N VAL A 326 6.86 7.51 -13.01
CA VAL A 326 6.50 8.81 -12.46
C VAL A 326 4.98 8.97 -12.56
N GLU A 327 4.35 9.41 -11.48
CA GLU A 327 2.90 9.59 -11.38
C GLU A 327 2.37 10.48 -12.53
N ALA A 328 1.14 10.21 -12.96
CA ALA A 328 0.42 10.96 -13.99
C ALA A 328 1.09 11.02 -15.38
N THR A 329 2.07 10.15 -15.67
CA THR A 329 2.73 10.08 -16.98
C THR A 329 2.30 8.84 -17.77
N ASN A 330 2.64 8.83 -19.07
CA ASN A 330 2.53 7.66 -19.94
C ASN A 330 3.90 7.03 -20.23
N ALA A 331 4.88 7.20 -19.36
CA ALA A 331 6.24 6.77 -19.57
C ALA A 331 6.79 5.88 -18.46
N LEU A 332 7.57 4.86 -18.83
CA LEU A 332 8.37 4.06 -17.93
C LEU A 332 9.85 4.33 -18.22
N LEU A 333 10.59 4.72 -17.19
CA LEU A 333 12.04 4.89 -17.27
C LEU A 333 12.72 3.56 -16.95
N ILE A 334 13.65 3.14 -17.79
CA ILE A 334 14.38 1.88 -17.64
C ILE A 334 15.84 2.17 -17.34
N PHE A 335 16.32 1.58 -16.26
CA PHE A 335 17.70 1.66 -15.80
C PHE A 335 18.30 0.26 -15.67
N LYS A 336 19.59 0.14 -15.89
CA LYS A 336 20.38 -1.05 -15.55
C LYS A 336 21.10 -0.80 -14.22
N LEU A 337 21.00 -1.75 -13.31
CA LEU A 337 21.73 -1.72 -12.03
C LEU A 337 22.88 -2.69 -12.07
N ASP A 338 24.09 -2.19 -11.88
CA ASP A 338 25.30 -2.99 -11.75
C ASP A 338 26.27 -2.35 -10.74
N GLU A 339 26.73 -3.14 -9.78
CA GLU A 339 27.65 -2.72 -8.71
C GLU A 339 27.22 -1.42 -7.99
N GLY A 340 25.93 -1.33 -7.62
CA GLY A 340 25.38 -0.17 -6.92
C GLY A 340 25.24 1.08 -7.77
N LYS A 341 25.31 0.95 -9.10
CA LYS A 341 25.16 2.07 -10.04
C LYS A 341 23.99 1.86 -10.98
N LEU A 342 23.08 2.82 -11.01
CA LEU A 342 22.00 2.90 -11.98
C LEU A 342 22.50 3.65 -13.22
N GLN A 343 22.33 3.02 -14.37
CA GLN A 343 22.60 3.61 -15.69
C GLN A 343 21.29 3.67 -16.47
N TYR A 344 20.93 4.87 -16.94
CA TYR A 344 19.76 5.01 -17.82
C TYR A 344 19.96 4.24 -19.11
N VAL A 345 18.92 3.50 -19.51
CA VAL A 345 18.92 2.68 -20.74
C VAL A 345 17.98 3.27 -21.76
N SER A 346 16.70 3.38 -21.42
CA SER A 346 15.65 3.83 -22.34
C SER A 346 14.45 4.36 -21.61
N THR A 347 13.54 4.99 -22.36
CA THR A 347 12.19 5.32 -21.90
C THR A 347 11.19 4.65 -22.81
N TYR A 348 10.28 3.89 -22.23
CA TYR A 348 9.12 3.35 -22.92
C TYR A 348 7.97 4.35 -22.86
N GLU A 349 7.43 4.74 -24.01
CA GLU A 349 6.25 5.59 -24.12
C GLU A 349 5.02 4.72 -24.39
N ALA A 350 4.11 4.71 -23.43
CA ALA A 350 2.88 3.95 -23.49
C ALA A 350 1.79 4.72 -24.26
N LYS A 351 0.78 3.98 -24.76
CA LYS A 351 -0.35 4.57 -25.52
C LYS A 351 -1.20 5.53 -24.66
N TYR A 352 -1.33 5.23 -23.37
CA TYR A 352 -2.18 5.97 -22.44
C TYR A 352 -1.44 6.23 -21.13
N ARG A 353 -2.00 7.11 -20.31
CA ARG A 353 -1.53 7.35 -18.95
C ARG A 353 -1.47 6.05 -18.17
N ILE A 354 -0.34 5.81 -17.51
CA ILE A 354 -0.11 4.63 -16.69
C ILE A 354 -0.63 4.90 -15.28
N VAL A 355 -1.49 4.02 -14.78
CA VAL A 355 -1.96 4.06 -13.38
C VAL A 355 -0.99 3.31 -12.48
N THR A 356 -0.61 2.09 -12.89
CA THR A 356 0.35 1.23 -12.18
C THR A 356 0.91 0.19 -13.14
N PHE A 357 1.96 -0.48 -12.71
CA PHE A 357 2.51 -1.62 -13.43
C PHE A 357 3.09 -2.66 -12.47
N THR A 358 3.26 -3.87 -12.99
CA THR A 358 4.01 -4.94 -12.31
C THR A 358 4.92 -5.65 -13.29
N THR A 359 5.92 -6.36 -12.76
CA THR A 359 6.87 -7.15 -13.55
C THR A 359 6.68 -8.64 -13.25
N THR A 360 6.99 -9.47 -14.20
CA THR A 360 6.96 -10.93 -14.09
C THR A 360 8.38 -11.50 -14.10
N GLN A 361 8.53 -12.75 -13.67
CA GLN A 361 9.85 -13.42 -13.67
C GLN A 361 10.34 -13.76 -15.09
N ASP A 362 9.46 -13.81 -16.07
CA ASP A 362 9.76 -14.07 -17.49
C ASP A 362 9.92 -12.79 -18.31
N ASN A 363 10.36 -11.72 -17.68
CA ASN A 363 10.74 -10.44 -18.29
C ASN A 363 9.60 -9.69 -19.00
N ARG A 364 8.37 -9.87 -18.55
CA ARG A 364 7.23 -9.07 -19.01
C ARG A 364 6.92 -7.94 -18.04
N VAL A 365 6.38 -6.85 -18.56
CA VAL A 365 5.79 -5.76 -17.82
C VAL A 365 4.30 -5.73 -18.13
N ILE A 366 3.49 -5.73 -17.07
CA ILE A 366 2.03 -5.65 -17.17
C ILE A 366 1.63 -4.26 -16.69
N ILE A 367 1.02 -3.50 -17.57
CA ILE A 367 0.72 -2.07 -17.36
C ILE A 367 -0.80 -1.91 -17.24
N SER A 368 -1.26 -1.17 -16.24
CA SER A 368 -2.65 -0.73 -16.12
C SER A 368 -2.79 0.72 -16.58
N TYR A 369 -3.75 0.96 -17.45
CA TYR A 369 -3.99 2.27 -18.06
C TYR A 369 -5.20 2.98 -17.48
N ASP A 370 -5.14 4.29 -17.44
CA ASP A 370 -6.30 5.17 -17.22
C ASP A 370 -7.06 5.33 -18.54
N ASN A 371 -7.78 4.28 -18.91
CA ASN A 371 -8.54 4.20 -20.15
C ASN A 371 -9.79 3.32 -19.98
N ASP A 372 -10.86 3.63 -20.71
CA ASP A 372 -12.15 2.90 -20.60
C ASP A 372 -12.20 1.64 -21.49
N VAL A 373 -11.33 1.52 -22.48
CA VAL A 373 -11.34 0.45 -23.50
C VAL A 373 -10.20 -0.54 -23.25
N GLU A 374 -8.97 -0.06 -23.23
CA GLU A 374 -7.79 -0.87 -22.97
C GLU A 374 -7.35 -0.63 -21.52
N LEU A 375 -7.63 -1.58 -20.64
CA LEU A 375 -7.31 -1.45 -19.21
C LEU A 375 -5.92 -1.98 -18.88
N ILE A 376 -5.45 -2.99 -19.61
CA ILE A 376 -4.19 -3.68 -19.36
C ILE A 376 -3.47 -3.89 -20.69
N ASP A 377 -2.15 -3.69 -20.65
CA ASP A 377 -1.23 -4.08 -21.71
C ASP A 377 -0.12 -4.97 -21.15
N ILE A 378 0.40 -5.87 -21.96
CA ILE A 378 1.49 -6.77 -21.58
C ILE A 378 2.59 -6.62 -22.62
N VAL A 379 3.75 -6.19 -22.17
CA VAL A 379 4.91 -5.93 -23.01
C VAL A 379 6.10 -6.78 -22.55
N SER A 380 7.00 -7.13 -23.45
CA SER A 380 8.24 -7.84 -23.14
C SER A 380 9.41 -6.87 -23.04
N VAL A 381 10.41 -7.22 -22.25
CA VAL A 381 11.63 -6.42 -22.09
C VAL A 381 12.82 -7.23 -22.58
N SER A 382 13.53 -6.69 -23.57
CA SER A 382 14.75 -7.30 -24.09
C SER A 382 15.92 -7.20 -23.10
N PRO A 383 16.99 -8.00 -23.27
CA PRO A 383 18.20 -7.87 -22.43
C PRO A 383 18.86 -6.49 -22.50
N GLU A 384 18.65 -5.77 -23.59
CA GLU A 384 19.14 -4.40 -23.80
C GLU A 384 18.25 -3.35 -23.12
N GLY A 385 17.13 -3.76 -22.50
CA GLY A 385 16.18 -2.87 -21.83
C GLY A 385 15.24 -2.14 -22.79
N ILE A 386 15.01 -2.70 -23.98
CA ILE A 386 14.01 -2.20 -24.92
C ILE A 386 12.69 -2.92 -24.64
N ILE A 387 11.61 -2.15 -24.54
CA ILE A 387 10.26 -2.69 -24.34
C ILE A 387 9.59 -2.84 -25.70
N GLU A 388 9.07 -4.05 -25.98
CA GLU A 388 8.40 -4.41 -27.23
C GLU A 388 6.98 -4.96 -26.94
N ASN A 389 6.03 -4.62 -27.80
CA ASN A 389 4.67 -5.17 -27.71
C ASN A 389 4.67 -6.66 -28.06
N ILE A 390 4.00 -7.48 -27.27
CA ILE A 390 3.91 -8.94 -27.48
C ILE A 390 2.95 -9.28 -28.64
N GLU A 391 2.06 -8.38 -29.05
CA GLU A 391 1.10 -8.60 -30.15
C GLU A 391 1.75 -9.05 -31.47
N ASP A 392 3.01 -8.72 -31.68
CA ASP A 392 3.77 -9.15 -32.90
C ASP A 392 4.37 -10.57 -32.76
N GLN A 393 4.32 -11.20 -31.61
CA GLN A 393 4.90 -12.54 -31.37
C GLN A 393 3.87 -13.68 -31.36
N ILE A 394 2.57 -13.36 -31.36
CA ILE A 394 1.48 -14.34 -31.41
C ILE A 394 0.86 -14.26 -32.81
N LYS A 395 1.55 -14.85 -33.79
CA LYS A 395 0.99 -15.20 -35.12
C LYS A 395 0.95 -16.69 -35.27
#